data_8f6ae3de764ff2a8a761c2bae58c3d7a
#
_entry.id   8f6ae3de764ff2a8a761c2bae58c3d7a
#
_cell.length_a   1.000
_cell.length_b   1.000
_cell.length_c   1.000
_cell.angle_alpha   90.00
_cell.angle_beta   90.00
_cell.angle_gamma   90.00
#
_symmetry.space_group_name_H-M   'P 1'
#
loop_
_entity.id
_entity.type
_entity.pdbx_description
1 polymer ?
#
loop_
_entity_poly.entity_id
_entity_poly.type
_entity_poly.pdbx_seq_one_letter_code
_entity_poly.pdbx_strand_id
1 'polypeptide(L)'
;MNRIRTVGECGGPRDSAGFTLLELLVVMVIIGLLAGYVAPRYFAQIGKSEVKATRAQIDALEKALDQYRLDTGHYPTSEQGLAALVVKPANETKWDGPYLKKVVPMDPWGNAYVFKSPGDHGDFDLLSYGKDGQAGGSGEAADITNW
;
A
#
# COMPACT_ATOMS: atom_id res chain seq x y z
N MET A 1 16.29 67.86 -46.26
CA MET A 1 16.50 66.64 -47.10
C MET A 1 16.99 65.55 -46.19
N ASN A 2 16.10 64.73 -45.66
CA ASN A 2 16.47 63.60 -44.81
C ASN A 2 15.74 62.31 -45.31
N ARG A 3 16.52 61.40 -45.87
CA ARG A 3 16.00 60.08 -46.32
C ARG A 3 16.06 59.11 -45.16
N ILE A 4 14.92 58.69 -44.68
CA ILE A 4 14.77 57.60 -43.77
C ILE A 4 14.85 56.29 -44.54
N ARG A 5 15.86 55.45 -44.30
CA ARG A 5 15.97 54.09 -44.79
C ARG A 5 15.18 53.17 -43.85
N THR A 6 14.12 52.63 -44.35
CA THR A 6 13.42 51.50 -43.70
C THR A 6 14.21 50.22 -43.93
N VAL A 7 14.69 49.63 -42.86
CA VAL A 7 15.31 48.31 -42.86
C VAL A 7 14.18 47.28 -42.85
N GLY A 8 14.01 46.55 -43.96
CA GLY A 8 13.08 45.45 -44.09
C GLY A 8 13.59 44.25 -43.31
N GLU A 9 12.89 43.82 -42.26
CA GLU A 9 13.08 42.52 -41.62
C GLU A 9 12.60 41.44 -42.55
N CYS A 10 13.53 40.68 -43.14
CA CYS A 10 13.29 39.41 -43.79
C CYS A 10 13.01 38.36 -42.70
N GLY A 11 11.73 38.17 -42.37
CA GLY A 11 11.26 37.00 -41.62
C GLY A 11 11.37 35.78 -42.56
N GLY A 12 12.41 34.98 -42.37
CA GLY A 12 12.53 33.70 -43.06
C GLY A 12 11.39 32.74 -42.70
N PRO A 13 10.95 31.88 -43.64
CA PRO A 13 9.92 30.90 -43.31
C PRO A 13 10.44 29.98 -42.21
N ARG A 14 9.69 29.88 -41.08
CA ARG A 14 9.90 28.86 -40.10
C ARG A 14 9.46 27.55 -40.71
N ASP A 15 10.42 26.69 -41.08
CA ASP A 15 10.15 25.33 -41.48
C ASP A 15 9.46 24.59 -40.32
N SER A 16 8.14 24.50 -40.39
CA SER A 16 7.37 23.61 -39.53
C SER A 16 7.56 22.18 -40.04
N ALA A 17 8.60 21.51 -39.56
CA ALA A 17 8.79 20.10 -39.81
C ALA A 17 7.65 19.33 -39.15
N GLY A 18 6.65 18.95 -39.94
CA GLY A 18 5.57 18.05 -39.51
C GLY A 18 6.11 16.64 -39.29
N PHE A 19 5.67 15.96 -38.25
CA PHE A 19 5.98 14.55 -38.03
C PHE A 19 5.40 13.68 -39.13
N THR A 20 6.19 12.73 -39.61
CA THR A 20 5.72 11.75 -40.60
C THR A 20 4.85 10.68 -39.89
N LEU A 21 3.89 10.12 -40.60
CA LEU A 21 3.03 9.03 -40.10
C LEU A 21 3.86 7.80 -39.72
N LEU A 22 4.93 7.51 -40.47
CA LEU A 22 5.86 6.43 -40.19
C LEU A 22 6.64 6.66 -38.90
N GLU A 23 7.05 7.88 -38.59
CA GLU A 23 7.76 8.25 -37.37
C GLU A 23 6.89 8.04 -36.12
N LEU A 24 5.61 8.43 -36.19
CA LEU A 24 4.65 8.15 -35.12
C LEU A 24 4.39 6.65 -34.97
N LEU A 25 4.31 5.90 -36.04
CA LEU A 25 4.10 4.47 -36.01
C LEU A 25 5.28 3.74 -35.36
N VAL A 26 6.52 4.10 -35.70
CA VAL A 26 7.74 3.53 -35.09
C VAL A 26 7.79 3.82 -33.59
N VAL A 27 7.48 5.05 -33.18
CA VAL A 27 7.44 5.43 -31.74
C VAL A 27 6.39 4.62 -30.99
N MET A 28 5.19 4.44 -31.56
CA MET A 28 4.13 3.64 -30.93
C MET A 28 4.52 2.17 -30.79
N VAL A 29 5.21 1.59 -31.79
CA VAL A 29 5.72 0.21 -31.70
C VAL A 29 6.77 0.08 -30.60
N ILE A 30 7.72 1.01 -30.52
CA ILE A 30 8.76 1.00 -29.48
C ILE A 30 8.14 1.12 -28.09
N ILE A 31 7.20 2.07 -27.89
CA ILE A 31 6.51 2.23 -26.62
C ILE A 31 5.73 0.97 -26.26
N GLY A 32 5.03 0.37 -27.21
CA GLY A 32 4.29 -0.88 -27.00
C GLY A 32 5.19 -2.05 -26.56
N LEU A 33 6.34 -2.21 -27.20
CA LEU A 33 7.32 -3.24 -26.83
C LEU A 33 7.92 -2.99 -25.45
N LEU A 34 8.28 -1.75 -25.13
CA LEU A 34 8.82 -1.38 -23.83
C LEU A 34 7.78 -1.56 -22.72
N ALA A 35 6.54 -1.12 -22.96
CA ALA A 35 5.44 -1.30 -22.01
C ALA A 35 5.17 -2.79 -21.72
N GLY A 36 5.14 -3.62 -22.76
CA GLY A 36 4.94 -5.07 -22.62
C GLY A 36 6.03 -5.77 -21.81
N TYR A 37 7.25 -5.25 -21.81
CA TYR A 37 8.37 -5.82 -21.04
C TYR A 37 8.44 -5.29 -19.61
N VAL A 38 8.20 -4.00 -19.40
CA VAL A 38 8.37 -3.34 -18.10
C VAL A 38 7.18 -3.57 -17.18
N ALA A 39 5.95 -3.53 -17.71
CA ALA A 39 4.73 -3.59 -16.91
C ALA A 39 4.65 -4.85 -16.02
N PRO A 40 4.91 -6.08 -16.49
CA PRO A 40 4.80 -7.28 -15.63
C PRO A 40 5.78 -7.25 -14.45
N ARG A 41 7.00 -6.75 -14.67
CA ARG A 41 8.02 -6.65 -13.61
C ARG A 41 7.66 -5.60 -12.56
N TYR A 42 7.06 -4.50 -13.00
CA TYR A 42 6.63 -3.43 -12.12
C TYR A 42 5.49 -3.89 -11.20
N PHE A 43 4.47 -4.54 -11.74
CA PHE A 43 3.37 -5.07 -10.94
C PHE A 43 3.82 -6.15 -9.93
N ALA A 44 4.71 -7.05 -10.32
CA ALA A 44 5.27 -8.04 -9.40
C ALA A 44 6.06 -7.41 -8.23
N GLN A 45 6.69 -6.26 -8.45
CA GLN A 45 7.41 -5.55 -7.40
C GLN A 45 6.47 -4.85 -6.41
N ILE A 46 5.36 -4.29 -6.91
CA ILE A 46 4.33 -3.68 -6.05
C ILE A 46 3.77 -4.72 -5.10
N GLY A 47 3.33 -5.88 -5.60
CA GLY A 47 2.76 -6.92 -4.76
C GLY A 47 3.71 -7.43 -3.66
N LYS A 48 5.00 -7.59 -3.97
CA LYS A 48 6.00 -7.92 -2.94
C LYS A 48 6.13 -6.84 -1.87
N SER A 49 5.97 -5.57 -2.25
CA SER A 49 6.01 -4.44 -1.32
C SER A 49 4.79 -4.45 -0.39
N GLU A 50 3.61 -4.75 -0.91
CA GLU A 50 2.36 -4.85 -0.15
C GLU A 50 2.42 -5.96 0.89
N VAL A 51 2.92 -7.16 0.52
CA VAL A 51 3.14 -8.27 1.46
C VAL A 51 4.12 -7.89 2.58
N LYS A 52 5.23 -7.19 2.25
CA LYS A 52 6.17 -6.72 3.26
C LYS A 52 5.55 -5.67 4.20
N ALA A 53 4.75 -4.77 3.65
CA ALA A 53 4.05 -3.76 4.44
C ALA A 53 3.06 -4.42 5.41
N THR A 54 2.32 -5.43 4.96
CA THR A 54 1.38 -6.20 5.79
C THR A 54 2.09 -6.90 6.95
N ARG A 55 3.24 -7.55 6.70
CA ARG A 55 4.04 -8.17 7.77
C ARG A 55 4.49 -7.14 8.80
N ALA A 56 5.03 -6.00 8.34
CA ALA A 56 5.44 -4.93 9.24
C ALA A 56 4.28 -4.35 10.06
N GLN A 57 3.06 -4.32 9.51
CA GLN A 57 1.87 -3.90 10.24
C GLN A 57 1.44 -4.96 11.28
N ILE A 58 1.50 -6.25 10.94
CA ILE A 58 1.25 -7.34 11.89
C ILE A 58 2.22 -7.24 13.06
N ASP A 59 3.54 -7.12 12.80
CA ASP A 59 4.55 -6.94 13.85
C ASP A 59 4.28 -5.71 14.75
N ALA A 60 3.78 -4.63 14.16
CA ALA A 60 3.43 -3.43 14.92
C ALA A 60 2.18 -3.63 15.78
N LEU A 61 1.19 -4.35 15.29
CA LEU A 61 -0.03 -4.71 16.04
C LEU A 61 0.29 -5.68 17.18
N GLU A 62 1.18 -6.66 16.95
CA GLU A 62 1.66 -7.57 18.01
C GLU A 62 2.30 -6.80 19.17
N LYS A 63 3.19 -5.85 18.87
CA LYS A 63 3.81 -5.01 19.90
C LYS A 63 2.79 -4.19 20.69
N ALA A 64 1.74 -3.70 20.02
CA ALA A 64 0.65 -3.00 20.68
C ALA A 64 -0.20 -3.93 21.56
N LEU A 65 -0.42 -5.18 21.12
CA LEU A 65 -1.08 -6.22 21.90
C LEU A 65 -0.25 -6.63 23.12
N ASP A 66 1.07 -6.74 22.98
CA ASP A 66 1.98 -7.01 24.09
C ASP A 66 1.94 -5.88 25.13
N GLN A 67 1.94 -4.63 24.67
CA GLN A 67 1.82 -3.49 25.57
C GLN A 67 0.47 -3.50 26.32
N TYR A 68 -0.64 -3.79 25.63
CA TYR A 68 -1.94 -3.99 26.24
C TYR A 68 -1.88 -5.07 27.34
N ARG A 69 -1.25 -6.22 27.05
CA ARG A 69 -1.07 -7.32 28.02
C ARG A 69 -0.22 -6.92 29.22
N LEU A 70 0.82 -6.12 29.02
CA LEU A 70 1.68 -5.65 30.13
C LEU A 70 0.86 -4.82 31.13
N ASP A 71 -0.06 -3.99 30.66
CA ASP A 71 -0.85 -3.14 31.51
C ASP A 71 -2.03 -3.88 32.15
N THR A 72 -2.75 -4.70 31.38
CA THR A 72 -3.99 -5.36 31.79
C THR A 72 -3.78 -6.76 32.39
N GLY A 73 -2.67 -7.42 32.03
CA GLY A 73 -2.34 -8.78 32.43
C GLY A 73 -2.83 -9.88 31.47
N HIS A 74 -3.58 -9.53 30.42
CA HIS A 74 -4.10 -10.46 29.40
C HIS A 74 -4.23 -9.77 28.05
N TYR A 75 -4.40 -10.56 26.98
CA TYR A 75 -4.73 -10.02 25.66
C TYR A 75 -6.21 -9.66 25.57
N PRO A 76 -6.61 -8.78 24.64
CA PRO A 76 -8.02 -8.54 24.37
C PRO A 76 -8.73 -9.86 23.98
N THR A 77 -10.03 -9.97 24.29
CA THR A 77 -10.82 -11.09 23.81
C THR A 77 -11.12 -10.95 22.30
N SER A 78 -11.47 -12.04 21.64
CA SER A 78 -11.90 -12.00 20.23
C SER A 78 -13.06 -11.03 19.99
N GLU A 79 -13.96 -10.87 20.98
CA GLU A 79 -15.10 -9.93 20.91
C GLU A 79 -14.65 -8.46 21.00
N GLN A 80 -13.66 -8.19 21.84
CA GLN A 80 -13.07 -6.84 21.96
C GLN A 80 -12.25 -6.50 20.72
N GLY A 81 -11.60 -7.50 20.15
CA GLY A 81 -10.81 -7.37 18.94
C GLY A 81 -9.67 -6.35 19.05
N LEU A 82 -9.13 -5.98 17.93
CA LEU A 82 -8.08 -4.94 17.83
C LEU A 82 -8.58 -3.53 18.20
N ALA A 83 -9.89 -3.32 18.26
CA ALA A 83 -10.47 -2.05 18.72
C ALA A 83 -10.07 -1.70 20.15
N ALA A 84 -9.81 -2.70 20.98
CA ALA A 84 -9.32 -2.53 22.35
C ALA A 84 -7.96 -1.83 22.45
N LEU A 85 -7.19 -1.81 21.35
CA LEU A 85 -5.91 -1.09 21.28
C LEU A 85 -6.09 0.44 21.14
N VAL A 86 -7.27 0.89 20.75
CA VAL A 86 -7.57 2.30 20.50
C VAL A 86 -8.59 2.85 21.49
N VAL A 87 -9.59 2.05 21.80
CA VAL A 87 -10.72 2.43 22.69
C VAL A 87 -10.73 1.54 23.91
N LYS A 88 -10.82 2.16 25.08
CA LYS A 88 -10.89 1.44 26.35
C LYS A 88 -12.12 0.53 26.40
N PRO A 89 -11.94 -0.80 26.58
CA PRO A 89 -13.06 -1.70 26.82
C PRO A 89 -13.78 -1.37 28.15
N ALA A 90 -15.09 -1.53 28.17
CA ALA A 90 -15.91 -1.12 29.32
C ALA A 90 -15.51 -1.76 30.68
N ASN A 91 -15.05 -3.00 30.65
CA ASN A 91 -14.71 -3.78 31.83
C ASN A 91 -13.21 -3.80 32.15
N GLU A 92 -12.39 -3.02 31.43
CA GLU A 92 -10.93 -3.02 31.60
C GLU A 92 -10.48 -1.84 32.45
N THR A 93 -10.22 -2.09 33.74
CA THR A 93 -9.85 -1.03 34.70
C THR A 93 -8.39 -0.59 34.55
N LYS A 94 -7.51 -1.50 34.13
CA LYS A 94 -6.06 -1.28 34.04
C LYS A 94 -5.59 -0.79 32.68
N TRP A 95 -6.53 -0.53 31.78
CA TRP A 95 -6.19 -0.04 30.45
C TRP A 95 -5.56 1.35 30.50
N ASP A 96 -4.35 1.49 30.00
CA ASP A 96 -3.54 2.73 29.97
C ASP A 96 -3.18 3.18 28.54
N GLY A 97 -4.03 2.80 27.57
CA GLY A 97 -3.85 3.21 26.17
C GLY A 97 -4.31 4.64 25.86
N PRO A 98 -4.39 5.03 24.60
CA PRO A 98 -4.39 4.16 23.41
C PRO A 98 -3.02 3.60 23.04
N TYR A 99 -2.96 2.33 22.62
CA TYR A 99 -1.74 1.63 22.21
C TYR A 99 -1.40 1.85 20.73
N LEU A 100 -2.36 2.38 19.98
CA LEU A 100 -2.17 2.82 18.59
C LEU A 100 -2.46 4.32 18.49
N LYS A 101 -1.62 5.04 17.74
CA LYS A 101 -1.77 6.50 17.56
C LYS A 101 -3.02 6.90 16.76
N LYS A 102 -3.57 5.98 15.99
CA LYS A 102 -4.74 6.18 15.11
C LYS A 102 -5.66 4.96 15.23
N VAL A 103 -6.70 4.93 14.41
CA VAL A 103 -7.55 3.75 14.25
C VAL A 103 -6.73 2.53 13.83
N VAL A 104 -7.27 1.33 14.10
CA VAL A 104 -6.68 0.07 13.61
C VAL A 104 -6.52 0.18 12.09
N PRO A 105 -5.31 0.00 11.55
CA PRO A 105 -5.10 0.09 10.11
C PRO A 105 -5.79 -1.07 9.38
N MET A 106 -6.14 -0.85 8.13
CA MET A 106 -6.44 -1.92 7.18
C MET A 106 -5.15 -2.38 6.51
N ASP A 107 -5.17 -3.57 5.94
CA ASP A 107 -4.06 -4.03 5.12
C ASP A 107 -3.94 -3.21 3.82
N PRO A 108 -2.86 -3.33 3.03
CA PRO A 108 -2.67 -2.57 1.80
C PRO A 108 -3.75 -2.79 0.72
N TRP A 109 -4.50 -3.87 0.82
CA TRP A 109 -5.60 -4.19 -0.11
C TRP A 109 -6.97 -3.71 0.39
N GLY A 110 -7.03 -3.13 1.61
CA GLY A 110 -8.25 -2.56 2.20
C GLY A 110 -9.05 -3.54 3.04
N ASN A 111 -8.50 -4.72 3.37
CA ASN A 111 -9.14 -5.70 4.22
C ASN A 111 -8.79 -5.45 5.69
N ALA A 112 -9.70 -5.78 6.60
CA ALA A 112 -9.42 -5.75 8.03
C ALA A 112 -8.55 -6.95 8.45
N TYR A 113 -7.65 -6.75 9.40
CA TYR A 113 -6.93 -7.85 10.05
C TYR A 113 -7.89 -8.72 10.85
N VAL A 114 -7.70 -10.02 10.78
CA VAL A 114 -8.43 -11.00 11.58
C VAL A 114 -7.65 -11.25 12.88
N PHE A 115 -8.35 -11.13 14.00
CA PHE A 115 -7.77 -11.34 15.33
C PHE A 115 -8.60 -12.37 16.09
N LYS A 116 -7.93 -13.33 16.71
CA LYS A 116 -8.54 -14.36 17.55
C LYS A 116 -7.74 -14.52 18.84
N SER A 117 -8.39 -14.48 19.97
CA SER A 117 -7.79 -14.71 21.28
C SER A 117 -8.79 -15.46 22.20
N PRO A 118 -8.41 -16.63 22.76
CA PRO A 118 -7.14 -17.32 22.53
C PRO A 118 -6.97 -17.80 21.09
N GLY A 119 -5.70 -17.82 20.59
CA GLY A 119 -5.37 -18.31 19.26
C GLY A 119 -5.38 -19.84 19.17
N ASP A 120 -5.34 -20.35 17.95
CA ASP A 120 -5.13 -21.79 17.66
C ASP A 120 -3.62 -22.12 17.61
N HIS A 121 -2.78 -21.11 17.32
CA HIS A 121 -1.35 -21.26 17.12
C HIS A 121 -0.52 -20.64 18.25
N GLY A 122 -1.13 -19.84 19.10
CA GLY A 122 -0.48 -19.19 20.24
C GLY A 122 -1.45 -18.50 21.18
N ASP A 123 -0.96 -17.54 21.95
CA ASP A 123 -1.80 -16.76 22.87
C ASP A 123 -2.90 -16.00 22.09
N PHE A 124 -2.60 -15.59 20.89
CA PHE A 124 -3.55 -15.03 19.91
C PHE A 124 -3.08 -15.31 18.48
N ASP A 125 -4.01 -15.32 17.57
CA ASP A 125 -3.78 -15.38 16.12
C ASP A 125 -4.12 -14.03 15.50
N LEU A 126 -3.20 -13.50 14.68
CA LEU A 126 -3.37 -12.26 13.93
C LEU A 126 -2.97 -12.49 12.48
N LEU A 127 -3.87 -12.21 11.55
CA LEU A 127 -3.61 -12.47 10.14
C LEU A 127 -4.31 -11.49 9.20
N SER A 128 -3.78 -11.40 7.98
CA SER A 128 -4.46 -10.85 6.81
C SER A 128 -4.64 -11.95 5.77
N TYR A 129 -5.79 -12.01 5.14
CA TYR A 129 -6.07 -12.95 4.04
C TYR A 129 -5.50 -12.48 2.69
N GLY A 130 -4.58 -11.52 2.69
CA GLY A 130 -3.96 -11.04 1.47
C GLY A 130 -4.93 -10.31 0.53
N LYS A 131 -4.56 -10.30 -0.75
CA LYS A 131 -5.23 -9.50 -1.78
C LYS A 131 -6.65 -9.97 -2.10
N ASP A 132 -6.92 -11.25 -2.04
CA ASP A 132 -8.24 -11.81 -2.37
C ASP A 132 -9.21 -11.85 -1.18
N GLY A 133 -8.71 -11.59 0.04
CA GLY A 133 -9.52 -11.58 1.26
C GLY A 133 -10.08 -12.97 1.63
N GLN A 134 -9.47 -14.06 1.15
CA GLN A 134 -9.91 -15.42 1.40
C GLN A 134 -8.79 -16.26 2.00
N ALA A 135 -9.15 -17.25 2.84
CA ALA A 135 -8.18 -18.13 3.46
C ALA A 135 -7.44 -18.99 2.41
N GLY A 136 -6.12 -19.05 2.52
CA GLY A 136 -5.24 -19.79 1.62
C GLY A 136 -4.58 -18.91 0.56
N GLY A 137 -4.53 -19.37 -0.69
CA GLY A 137 -3.94 -18.65 -1.79
C GLY A 137 -2.41 -18.76 -1.90
N SER A 138 -1.81 -17.98 -2.79
CA SER A 138 -0.37 -17.94 -3.03
C SER A 138 0.09 -16.56 -3.49
N GLY A 139 1.35 -16.21 -3.26
CA GLY A 139 1.92 -14.92 -3.65
C GLY A 139 1.27 -13.76 -2.90
N GLU A 140 0.60 -12.85 -3.62
CA GLU A 140 -0.11 -11.70 -3.05
C GLU A 140 -1.44 -12.08 -2.38
N ALA A 141 -2.02 -13.23 -2.77
CA ALA A 141 -3.24 -13.78 -2.20
C ALA A 141 -2.97 -14.76 -1.04
N ALA A 142 -1.71 -14.99 -0.67
CA ALA A 142 -1.37 -15.85 0.45
C ALA A 142 -1.72 -15.16 1.78
N ASP A 143 -2.17 -15.98 2.75
CA ASP A 143 -2.37 -15.52 4.12
C ASP A 143 -1.05 -15.04 4.71
N ILE A 144 -1.09 -13.93 5.42
CA ILE A 144 0.05 -13.36 6.14
C ILE A 144 -0.30 -13.39 7.61
N THR A 145 0.42 -14.20 8.35
CA THR A 145 0.11 -14.55 9.74
C THR A 145 1.24 -14.14 10.67
N ASN A 146 0.96 -14.13 11.99
CA ASN A 146 1.96 -13.88 13.03
C ASN A 146 2.67 -15.15 13.54
N TRP A 147 2.34 -16.31 12.98
CA TRP A 147 2.98 -17.59 13.29
C TRP A 147 3.69 -18.22 12.10
#